data_d592814c58d33de09529c0f4fbc15a86
#
_entry.id   d592814c58d33de09529c0f4fbc15a86
#
_cell.length_a   1.000
_cell.length_b   1.000
_cell.length_c   1.000
_cell.angle_alpha   90.00
_cell.angle_beta   90.00
_cell.angle_gamma   90.00
#
_symmetry.space_group_name_H-M   'P 1'
#
loop_
_entity.id
_entity.type
_entity.pdbx_description
1 polymer ?
#
loop_
_entity_poly.entity_id
_entity_poly.type
_entity_poly.pdbx_seq_one_letter_code
_entity_poly.pdbx_strand_id
1 'polypeptide(L)'
;GGIARLDGGFEPAWLAGAWLVVAATDDRAVNAAVSEAARARRVFCNVVDDAELSSFQVPSVVDRSPLIVAISSSGVAPVLARRLRERIESLFDHSLGQLAALAARYRPRIRAARPDLGQRRRFYDWLLDGPVAA
;
A
#
# COMPACT_ATOMS: atom_id res chain seq x y z
N GLY A 1 -19.27 4.07 5.15
CA GLY A 1 -18.84 4.15 6.55
C GLY A 1 -18.53 5.59 6.87
N GLY A 2 -18.95 6.07 8.05
CA GLY A 2 -18.66 7.42 8.50
C GLY A 2 -17.31 7.49 9.21
N ILE A 3 -16.72 8.70 9.22
CA ILE A 3 -15.54 9.00 10.03
C ILE A 3 -16.06 9.55 11.36
N ALA A 4 -15.65 8.92 12.48
CA ALA A 4 -15.89 9.46 13.81
C ALA A 4 -14.74 10.40 14.18
N ARG A 5 -15.06 11.58 14.69
CA ARG A 5 -14.09 12.51 15.24
C ARG A 5 -14.18 12.46 16.77
N LEU A 6 -13.02 12.34 17.41
CA LEU A 6 -12.86 12.44 18.85
C LEU A 6 -12.01 13.68 19.16
N ASP A 7 -12.48 14.55 20.03
CA ASP A 7 -11.78 15.76 20.44
C ASP A 7 -11.11 15.54 21.80
N GLY A 8 -9.91 16.11 21.99
CA GLY A 8 -9.14 16.01 23.22
C GLY A 8 -7.75 15.42 23.03
N GLY A 9 -7.05 15.17 24.12
CA GLY A 9 -5.75 14.48 24.14
C GLY A 9 -5.93 12.99 23.86
N PHE A 10 -4.86 12.35 23.35
CA PHE A 10 -4.88 10.91 23.07
C PHE A 10 -5.23 10.09 24.34
N GLU A 11 -6.18 9.19 24.20
CA GLU A 11 -6.54 8.21 25.22
C GLU A 11 -6.30 6.79 24.68
N PRO A 12 -5.62 5.90 25.43
CA PRO A 12 -5.39 4.52 25.02
C PRO A 12 -6.67 3.74 24.71
N ALA A 13 -7.81 4.13 25.28
CA ALA A 13 -9.11 3.51 25.00
C ALA A 13 -9.55 3.68 23.54
N TRP A 14 -9.09 4.71 22.84
CA TRP A 14 -9.42 4.94 21.43
C TRP A 14 -8.91 3.84 20.50
N LEU A 15 -7.91 3.08 20.95
CA LEU A 15 -7.37 1.94 20.19
C LEU A 15 -8.20 0.66 20.35
N ALA A 16 -9.29 0.69 21.12
CA ALA A 16 -10.14 -0.48 21.29
C ALA A 16 -10.77 -0.90 19.95
N GLY A 17 -10.48 -2.13 19.51
CA GLY A 17 -10.93 -2.67 18.22
C GLY A 17 -10.19 -2.14 16.99
N ALA A 18 -9.19 -1.28 17.16
CA ALA A 18 -8.35 -0.82 16.05
C ALA A 18 -7.39 -1.93 15.58
N TRP A 19 -7.16 -2.01 14.28
CA TRP A 19 -6.13 -2.84 13.66
C TRP A 19 -4.86 -2.06 13.42
N LEU A 20 -5.01 -0.76 13.21
CA LEU A 20 -3.93 0.13 12.80
C LEU A 20 -4.18 1.53 13.36
N VAL A 21 -3.11 2.20 13.76
CA VAL A 21 -3.09 3.61 14.16
C VAL A 21 -1.97 4.34 13.44
N VAL A 22 -2.24 5.59 13.09
CA VAL A 22 -1.24 6.53 12.57
C VAL A 22 -1.16 7.71 13.55
N ALA A 23 0.01 7.96 14.10
CA ALA A 23 0.29 9.12 14.93
C ALA A 23 1.01 10.18 14.09
N ALA A 24 0.42 11.38 13.99
CA ALA A 24 0.92 12.48 13.17
C ALA A 24 0.80 13.80 13.93
N THR A 25 1.26 13.82 15.19
CA THR A 25 1.27 15.03 16.01
C THR A 25 2.68 15.64 16.06
N ASP A 26 2.75 16.93 16.37
CA ASP A 26 4.03 17.64 16.57
C ASP A 26 4.68 17.31 17.93
N ASP A 27 3.94 16.65 18.83
CA ASP A 27 4.42 16.28 20.17
C ASP A 27 4.92 14.83 20.16
N ARG A 28 6.25 14.69 20.26
CA ARG A 28 6.90 13.36 20.30
C ARG A 28 6.48 12.55 21.53
N ALA A 29 6.12 13.17 22.64
CA ALA A 29 5.67 12.45 23.83
C ALA A 29 4.30 11.82 23.61
N VAL A 30 3.40 12.54 22.95
CA VAL A 30 2.09 11.99 22.53
C VAL A 30 2.29 10.85 21.53
N ASN A 31 3.13 11.03 20.53
CA ASN A 31 3.41 9.99 19.54
C ASN A 31 4.01 8.73 20.20
N ALA A 32 4.89 8.88 21.17
CA ALA A 32 5.46 7.77 21.95
C ALA A 32 4.39 7.04 22.78
N ALA A 33 3.50 7.79 23.43
CA ALA A 33 2.38 7.21 24.17
C ALA A 33 1.43 6.41 23.27
N VAL A 34 1.15 6.90 22.05
CA VAL A 34 0.35 6.17 21.03
C VAL A 34 1.05 4.87 20.64
N SER A 35 2.36 4.93 20.36
CA SER A 35 3.15 3.76 19.98
C SER A 35 3.18 2.69 21.07
N GLU A 36 3.38 3.08 22.32
CA GLU A 36 3.37 2.17 23.47
C GLU A 36 1.99 1.53 23.68
N ALA A 37 0.93 2.33 23.65
CA ALA A 37 -0.43 1.84 23.78
C ALA A 37 -0.83 0.89 22.64
N ALA A 38 -0.37 1.16 21.42
CA ALA A 38 -0.57 0.29 20.26
C ALA A 38 0.19 -1.04 20.43
N ARG A 39 1.45 -1.00 20.85
CA ARG A 39 2.27 -2.19 21.11
C ARG A 39 1.64 -3.09 22.17
N ALA A 40 1.16 -2.52 23.28
CA ALA A 40 0.51 -3.25 24.35
C ALA A 40 -0.77 -3.98 23.86
N ARG A 41 -1.44 -3.45 22.84
CA ARG A 41 -2.67 -4.01 22.25
C ARG A 41 -2.44 -4.82 20.97
N ARG A 42 -1.21 -4.94 20.51
CA ARG A 42 -0.85 -5.57 19.22
C ARG A 42 -1.54 -4.91 18.03
N VAL A 43 -1.70 -3.60 18.09
CA VAL A 43 -2.19 -2.75 17.00
C VAL A 43 -0.98 -2.28 16.19
N PHE A 44 -1.07 -2.32 14.86
CA PHE A 44 -0.02 -1.75 14.02
C PHE A 44 0.03 -0.23 14.20
N CYS A 45 1.22 0.31 14.40
CA CYS A 45 1.44 1.73 14.62
C CYS A 45 2.43 2.30 13.60
N ASN A 46 2.05 3.38 12.93
CA ASN A 46 2.97 4.22 12.19
C ASN A 46 3.01 5.59 12.84
N VAL A 47 4.20 6.04 13.22
CA VAL A 47 4.45 7.41 13.66
C VAL A 47 5.12 8.14 12.51
N VAL A 48 4.50 9.23 12.06
CA VAL A 48 4.99 10.00 10.92
C VAL A 48 6.38 10.55 11.26
N ASP A 49 7.32 10.36 10.34
CA ASP A 49 8.72 10.77 10.44
C ASP A 49 9.51 10.18 11.63
N ASP A 50 8.99 9.14 12.32
CA ASP A 50 9.69 8.44 13.40
C ASP A 50 9.64 6.91 13.20
N ALA A 51 10.73 6.37 12.64
CA ALA A 51 10.84 4.94 12.36
C ALA A 51 10.99 4.09 13.64
N GLU A 52 11.58 4.65 14.72
CA GLU A 52 11.82 3.93 15.98
C GLU A 52 10.50 3.65 16.71
N LEU A 53 9.58 4.58 16.65
CA LEU A 53 8.25 4.45 17.26
C LEU A 53 7.25 3.69 16.37
N SER A 54 7.62 3.37 15.13
CA SER A 54 6.75 2.71 14.15
C SER A 54 6.93 1.20 14.16
N SER A 55 5.83 0.44 14.14
CA SER A 55 5.85 -1.02 13.92
C SER A 55 5.69 -1.40 12.45
N PHE A 56 5.26 -0.47 11.60
CA PHE A 56 5.24 -0.57 10.14
C PHE A 56 5.46 0.81 9.54
N GLN A 57 5.77 0.85 8.25
CA GLN A 57 5.96 2.10 7.53
C GLN A 57 5.05 2.14 6.31
N VAL A 58 4.46 3.31 6.06
CA VAL A 58 3.68 3.57 4.86
C VAL A 58 4.66 3.79 3.70
N PRO A 59 4.63 2.96 2.66
CA PRO A 59 5.51 3.12 1.51
C PRO A 59 5.08 4.30 0.63
N SER A 60 5.99 4.79 -0.19
CA SER A 60 5.64 5.66 -1.33
C SER A 60 4.93 4.82 -2.38
N VAL A 61 3.76 5.27 -2.85
CA VAL A 61 2.90 4.48 -3.75
C VAL A 61 2.74 5.16 -5.10
N VAL A 62 2.85 4.37 -6.16
CA VAL A 62 2.34 4.70 -7.51
C VAL A 62 1.07 3.88 -7.70
N ASP A 63 -0.06 4.58 -7.78
CA ASP A 63 -1.37 3.95 -7.99
C ASP A 63 -1.78 4.03 -9.46
N ARG A 64 -1.93 2.86 -10.05
CA ARG A 64 -2.52 2.63 -11.38
C ARG A 64 -3.58 1.54 -11.27
N SER A 65 -4.47 1.69 -10.30
CA SER A 65 -5.46 0.67 -9.93
C SER A 65 -6.04 -0.07 -11.14
N PRO A 66 -6.10 -1.42 -11.06
CA PRO A 66 -5.82 -2.30 -9.91
C PRO A 66 -4.34 -2.65 -9.70
N LEU A 67 -3.42 -2.05 -10.45
CA LEU A 67 -1.98 -2.21 -10.27
C LEU A 67 -1.45 -1.16 -9.29
N ILE A 68 -0.70 -1.61 -8.28
CA ILE A 68 -0.07 -0.74 -7.27
C ILE A 68 1.41 -1.09 -7.18
N VAL A 69 2.27 -0.07 -7.22
CA VAL A 69 3.71 -0.20 -6.95
C VAL A 69 4.02 0.52 -5.66
N ALA A 70 4.54 -0.21 -4.68
CA ALA A 70 4.93 0.32 -3.38
C ALA A 70 6.45 0.30 -3.24
N ILE A 71 7.02 1.42 -2.80
CA ILE A 71 8.47 1.60 -2.67
C ILE A 71 8.77 2.00 -1.24
N SER A 72 9.55 1.20 -0.54
CA SER A 72 9.99 1.48 0.82
C SER A 72 11.51 1.43 0.91
N SER A 73 12.07 2.31 1.71
CA SER A 73 13.48 2.28 2.13
C SER A 73 13.63 1.88 3.59
N SER A 74 12.58 1.34 4.20
CA SER A 74 12.52 1.01 5.64
C SER A 74 12.90 2.21 6.54
N GLY A 75 12.54 3.43 6.11
CA GLY A 75 12.84 4.68 6.83
C GLY A 75 14.27 5.20 6.66
N VAL A 76 15.17 4.43 6.04
CA VAL A 76 16.59 4.82 5.93
C VAL A 76 16.83 5.93 4.91
N ALA A 77 16.05 5.95 3.82
CA ALA A 77 16.24 6.91 2.71
C ALA A 77 14.90 7.38 2.12
N PRO A 78 14.07 8.12 2.85
CA PRO A 78 12.74 8.52 2.40
C PRO A 78 12.77 9.39 1.14
N VAL A 79 13.77 10.26 1.00
CA VAL A 79 13.96 11.10 -0.19
C VAL A 79 14.25 10.25 -1.44
N LEU A 80 15.08 9.20 -1.29
CA LEU A 80 15.36 8.27 -2.38
C LEU A 80 14.11 7.49 -2.80
N ALA A 81 13.35 6.98 -1.83
CA ALA A 81 12.08 6.28 -2.10
C ALA A 81 11.09 7.17 -2.86
N ARG A 82 10.97 8.45 -2.48
CA ARG A 82 10.14 9.43 -3.18
C ARG A 82 10.61 9.67 -4.62
N ARG A 83 11.92 9.89 -4.83
CA ARG A 83 12.48 10.07 -6.18
C ARG A 83 12.29 8.85 -7.07
N LEU A 84 12.44 7.65 -6.53
CA LEU A 84 12.15 6.41 -7.25
C LEU A 84 10.67 6.31 -7.62
N ARG A 85 9.76 6.69 -6.69
CA ARG A 85 8.33 6.76 -6.98
C ARG A 85 8.05 7.67 -8.17
N GLU A 86 8.59 8.89 -8.17
CA GLU A 86 8.41 9.87 -9.26
C GLU A 86 8.91 9.32 -10.61
N ARG A 87 10.07 8.65 -10.63
CA ARG A 87 10.61 8.01 -11.84
C ARG A 87 9.74 6.85 -12.32
N ILE A 88 9.29 5.98 -11.41
CA ILE A 88 8.43 4.86 -11.76
C ILE A 88 7.07 5.36 -12.24
N GLU A 89 6.53 6.41 -11.61
CA GLU A 89 5.28 7.03 -12.00
C GLU A 89 5.31 7.60 -13.44
N SER A 90 6.46 8.13 -13.87
CA SER A 90 6.63 8.60 -15.25
C SER A 90 6.77 7.49 -16.29
N LEU A 91 7.15 6.27 -15.86
CA LEU A 91 7.25 5.09 -16.73
C LEU A 91 5.91 4.35 -16.88
N PHE A 92 5.02 4.51 -15.90
CA PHE A 92 3.75 3.80 -15.84
C PHE A 92 2.59 4.77 -16.07
N ASP A 93 2.08 4.79 -17.28
CA ASP A 93 0.90 5.56 -17.59
C ASP A 93 -0.40 4.86 -17.12
N HIS A 94 -1.54 5.50 -17.35
CA HIS A 94 -2.84 4.95 -16.96
C HIS A 94 -3.27 3.74 -17.78
N SER A 95 -2.67 3.48 -18.94
CA SER A 95 -3.00 2.33 -19.81
C SER A 95 -2.68 1.02 -19.12
N LEU A 96 -1.61 0.97 -18.30
CA LEU A 96 -1.25 -0.22 -17.53
C LEU A 96 -2.34 -0.64 -16.53
N GLY A 97 -2.98 0.34 -15.87
CA GLY A 97 -4.12 0.07 -15.01
C GLY A 97 -5.31 -0.50 -15.79
N GLN A 98 -5.58 0.05 -16.98
CA GLN A 98 -6.65 -0.43 -17.87
C GLN A 98 -6.36 -1.86 -18.36
N LEU A 99 -5.12 -2.16 -18.73
CA LEU A 99 -4.69 -3.51 -19.14
C LEU A 99 -4.84 -4.51 -17.98
N ALA A 100 -4.44 -4.13 -16.76
CA ALA A 100 -4.61 -4.96 -15.56
C ALA A 100 -6.09 -5.20 -15.25
N ALA A 101 -6.96 -4.19 -15.38
CA ALA A 101 -8.39 -4.32 -15.20
C ALA A 101 -9.02 -5.25 -16.26
N LEU A 102 -8.57 -5.15 -17.53
CA LEU A 102 -8.98 -6.04 -18.61
C LEU A 102 -8.60 -7.50 -18.28
N ALA A 103 -7.36 -7.72 -17.88
CA ALA A 103 -6.88 -9.05 -17.49
C ALA A 103 -7.70 -9.63 -16.32
N ALA A 104 -8.01 -8.81 -15.31
CA ALA A 104 -8.84 -9.21 -14.18
C ALA A 104 -10.26 -9.59 -14.61
N ARG A 105 -10.90 -8.80 -15.49
CA ARG A 105 -12.24 -9.05 -16.02
C ARG A 105 -12.35 -10.39 -16.75
N TYR A 106 -11.33 -10.76 -17.52
CA TYR A 106 -11.33 -11.99 -18.30
C TYR A 106 -10.75 -13.21 -17.58
N ARG A 107 -10.19 -13.02 -16.38
CA ARG A 107 -9.55 -14.07 -15.59
C ARG A 107 -10.38 -15.35 -15.41
N PRO A 108 -11.71 -15.29 -15.11
CA PRO A 108 -12.52 -16.50 -14.98
C PRO A 108 -12.63 -17.27 -16.30
N ARG A 109 -12.83 -16.57 -17.43
CA ARG A 109 -12.91 -17.16 -18.77
C ARG A 109 -11.61 -17.82 -19.20
N ILE A 110 -10.47 -17.14 -18.91
CA ILE A 110 -9.13 -17.66 -19.21
C ILE A 110 -8.85 -18.92 -18.38
N ARG A 111 -9.28 -18.93 -17.12
CA ARG A 111 -9.15 -20.12 -16.25
C ARG A 111 -9.94 -21.31 -16.76
N ALA A 112 -11.15 -21.09 -17.22
CA ALA A 112 -12.02 -22.14 -17.77
C ALA A 112 -11.46 -22.69 -19.09
N ALA A 113 -11.00 -21.82 -20.00
CA ALA A 113 -10.46 -22.21 -21.30
C ALA A 113 -9.06 -22.82 -21.24
N ARG A 114 -8.29 -22.51 -20.19
CA ARG A 114 -6.91 -22.98 -20.00
C ARG A 114 -6.73 -23.48 -18.55
N PRO A 115 -7.14 -24.72 -18.24
CA PRO A 115 -7.02 -25.30 -16.89
C PRO A 115 -5.57 -25.44 -16.45
N ASP A 116 -4.66 -25.72 -17.38
CA ASP A 116 -3.24 -25.88 -17.12
C ASP A 116 -2.55 -24.54 -16.80
N LEU A 117 -1.74 -24.51 -15.74
CA LEU A 117 -1.08 -23.30 -15.24
C LEU A 117 -0.05 -22.76 -16.24
N GLY A 118 0.71 -23.66 -16.91
CA GLY A 118 1.74 -23.29 -17.88
C GLY A 118 1.13 -22.66 -19.14
N GLN A 119 -0.02 -23.18 -19.60
CA GLN A 119 -0.74 -22.60 -20.73
C GLN A 119 -1.30 -21.22 -20.39
N ARG A 120 -1.81 -21.03 -19.15
CA ARG A 120 -2.27 -19.70 -18.69
C ARG A 120 -1.13 -18.68 -18.63
N ARG A 121 0.02 -19.10 -18.12
CA ARG A 121 1.20 -18.22 -18.02
C ARG A 121 1.62 -17.75 -19.41
N ARG A 122 1.83 -18.65 -20.37
CA ARG A 122 2.16 -18.30 -21.77
C ARG A 122 1.14 -17.39 -22.42
N PHE A 123 -0.15 -17.57 -22.11
CA PHE A 123 -1.20 -16.69 -22.60
C PHE A 123 -1.11 -15.28 -22.02
N TYR A 124 -0.82 -15.14 -20.72
CA TYR A 124 -0.63 -13.83 -20.11
C TYR A 124 0.64 -13.15 -20.59
N ASP A 125 1.74 -13.89 -20.76
CA ASP A 125 2.99 -13.37 -21.33
C ASP A 125 2.70 -12.80 -22.74
N TRP A 126 2.02 -13.55 -23.59
CA TRP A 126 1.61 -13.07 -24.92
C TRP A 126 0.66 -11.86 -24.85
N LEU A 127 -0.28 -11.82 -23.93
CA LEU A 127 -1.23 -10.71 -23.78
C LEU A 127 -0.53 -9.42 -23.32
N LEU A 128 0.45 -9.54 -22.42
CA LEU A 128 1.11 -8.40 -21.78
C LEU A 128 2.31 -7.88 -22.57
N ASP A 129 3.00 -8.76 -23.31
CA ASP A 129 4.17 -8.42 -24.13
C ASP A 129 3.84 -8.32 -25.63
N GLY A 130 2.61 -8.65 -25.99
CA GLY A 130 2.15 -8.71 -27.39
C GLY A 130 1.55 -7.39 -27.89
N PRO A 131 1.09 -7.40 -29.18
CA PRO A 131 0.56 -6.19 -29.83
C PRO A 131 -0.72 -5.65 -29.22
N VAL A 132 -1.34 -6.36 -28.26
CA VAL A 132 -2.53 -5.89 -27.53
C VAL A 132 -2.15 -4.90 -26.42
N ALA A 133 -0.91 -4.96 -25.94
CA ALA A 133 -0.38 -4.07 -24.89
C ALA A 133 0.39 -2.87 -25.46
N ALA A 134 0.68 -2.86 -26.74
CA ALA A 134 1.31 -1.76 -27.49
C ALA A 134 0.24 -0.78 -27.97
#